data_0b91f3f25cbd0b0c34f28280dd5db3de
#
_entry.id   0b91f3f25cbd0b0c34f28280dd5db3de
#
_cell.length_a   1.000
_cell.length_b   1.000
_cell.length_c   1.000
_cell.angle_alpha   90.00
_cell.angle_beta   90.00
_cell.angle_gamma   90.00
#
_symmetry.space_group_name_H-M   'P 1'
#
loop_
_entity.id
_entity.type
_entity.pdbx_description
1 polymer ?
#
loop_
_entity_poly.entity_id
_entity_poly.type
_entity_poly.pdbx_seq_one_letter_code
_entity_poly.pdbx_strand_id
1 'polypeptide(L)'
;MLILSTSAFATTDTSKPNILSIWGDDIGPFNISAYNRGIMGYRTPNIDRIANGGILFTDSYGDQSCTAGRAGFITGQHPIRTGLTKVGLPGAKEGISKKDPTIAELLKPHGYMTGQFGKNHLGDQDEHLPSNHGFDEFFGNLYHLNAEDEPEHPDYPKDPEFKKRFGPRGVINSFADGKVEDTGALTKKRMETIDEEVLAKTLKFIDKAHAAKKPFFVWFNTTRMHIWTRLKPESQGVTGQGIYADGMVEHDGHVGQLLDKLDALKIADNTIVMYTTDNGAELLAWPDGGYTPFRGEKNSNWEGGYRVPMMVSWPGKIKPNQVSNEIISLQDWMPTILAAVGDTNIKADLKKGKTVAGTKYKVHLDGFNFLPHFLDTSKEGPRKEFIYSSDTGEVVAIRDGDYKMVFRAQACHGLETWICPWKVLRAPKMYNLRMDPYERMDHEASNYGQWYMEHMFLMAPSMYKVAKFKQTFKDFPQRQKPGSFVP
;
A
#
# COMPACT_ATOMS: atom_id res chain seq x y z
N MET A 1 2.65 -5.42 -63.06
CA MET A 1 3.59 -5.22 -61.93
C MET A 1 2.72 -5.24 -60.66
N LEU A 2 2.55 -6.44 -60.05
CA LEU A 2 1.76 -6.64 -58.86
C LEU A 2 2.67 -6.28 -57.65
N ILE A 3 2.26 -5.32 -56.85
CA ILE A 3 2.91 -5.00 -55.60
C ILE A 3 2.24 -5.88 -54.52
N LEU A 4 2.96 -6.91 -54.10
CA LEU A 4 2.58 -7.71 -52.91
C LEU A 4 2.93 -6.91 -51.67
N SER A 5 1.91 -6.39 -50.96
CA SER A 5 2.04 -5.83 -49.63
C SER A 5 2.17 -6.97 -48.63
N THR A 6 3.36 -7.20 -48.11
CA THR A 6 3.61 -8.08 -46.99
C THR A 6 3.12 -7.40 -45.71
N SER A 7 1.96 -7.81 -45.21
CA SER A 7 1.51 -7.47 -43.86
C SER A 7 2.46 -8.14 -42.88
N ALA A 8 3.29 -7.35 -42.20
CA ALA A 8 4.04 -7.80 -41.05
C ALA A 8 3.04 -8.12 -39.93
N PHE A 9 2.78 -9.40 -39.69
CA PHE A 9 2.13 -9.83 -38.45
C PHE A 9 3.05 -9.46 -37.30
N ALA A 10 2.61 -8.52 -36.47
CA ALA A 10 3.25 -8.26 -35.17
C ALA A 10 3.20 -9.57 -34.39
N THR A 11 4.36 -10.16 -34.15
CA THR A 11 4.50 -11.26 -33.20
C THR A 11 4.04 -10.74 -31.85
N THR A 12 2.92 -11.23 -31.34
CA THR A 12 2.50 -10.96 -29.96
C THR A 12 3.61 -11.47 -29.06
N ASP A 13 4.38 -10.53 -28.48
CA ASP A 13 5.37 -10.85 -27.48
C ASP A 13 4.64 -11.48 -26.29
N THR A 14 4.83 -12.80 -26.09
CA THR A 14 4.22 -13.58 -25.02
C THR A 14 5.06 -13.53 -23.75
N SER A 15 6.04 -12.64 -23.65
CA SER A 15 6.85 -12.47 -22.46
C SER A 15 6.00 -11.98 -21.29
N LYS A 16 6.19 -12.60 -20.12
CA LYS A 16 5.53 -12.17 -18.88
C LYS A 16 5.99 -10.75 -18.53
N PRO A 17 5.08 -9.85 -18.10
CA PRO A 17 5.44 -8.48 -17.79
C PRO A 17 6.36 -8.40 -16.57
N ASN A 18 7.26 -7.43 -16.53
CA ASN A 18 7.87 -6.99 -15.28
C ASN A 18 6.83 -6.27 -14.43
N ILE A 19 7.04 -6.25 -13.12
CA ILE A 19 6.13 -5.60 -12.19
C ILE A 19 6.96 -4.71 -11.25
N LEU A 20 6.70 -3.41 -11.29
CA LEU A 20 7.32 -2.41 -10.44
C LEU A 20 6.24 -1.74 -9.59
N SER A 21 6.21 -2.07 -8.30
CA SER A 21 5.31 -1.49 -7.32
C SER A 21 6.07 -0.42 -6.53
N ILE A 22 5.70 0.85 -6.69
CA ILE A 22 6.34 2.01 -6.08
C ILE A 22 5.44 2.55 -4.99
N TRP A 23 5.98 2.70 -3.78
CA TRP A 23 5.24 3.14 -2.60
C TRP A 23 5.92 4.31 -1.90
N GLY A 24 5.10 5.31 -1.55
CA GLY A 24 5.42 6.22 -0.47
C GLY A 24 4.91 5.68 0.87
N ASP A 25 5.01 6.49 1.91
CA ASP A 25 4.57 6.20 3.28
C ASP A 25 3.75 7.40 3.79
N ASP A 26 2.50 7.20 4.20
CA ASP A 26 1.60 8.25 4.72
C ASP A 26 1.26 9.38 3.72
N ILE A 27 1.30 9.11 2.42
CA ILE A 27 1.05 10.13 1.39
C ILE A 27 -0.43 10.15 1.02
N GLY A 28 -1.10 11.29 1.26
CA GLY A 28 -2.48 11.48 0.82
C GLY A 28 -2.60 11.70 -0.69
N PRO A 29 -3.75 11.37 -1.32
CA PRO A 29 -3.95 11.65 -2.75
C PRO A 29 -3.69 13.11 -3.10
N PHE A 30 -4.06 14.03 -2.21
CA PHE A 30 -3.93 15.47 -2.43
C PHE A 30 -2.47 15.99 -2.31
N ASN A 31 -1.53 15.12 -1.92
CA ASN A 31 -0.11 15.43 -1.94
C ASN A 31 0.57 15.13 -3.29
N ILE A 32 -0.18 14.61 -4.27
CA ILE A 32 0.29 14.27 -5.63
C ILE A 32 -0.31 15.23 -6.65
N SER A 33 0.52 15.82 -7.53
CA SER A 33 0.05 16.85 -8.47
C SER A 33 -0.90 16.33 -9.54
N ALA A 34 -0.91 15.04 -9.86
CA ALA A 34 -1.93 14.44 -10.72
C ALA A 34 -3.35 14.60 -10.15
N TYR A 35 -3.52 14.61 -8.81
CA TYR A 35 -4.81 14.82 -8.14
C TYR A 35 -5.09 16.30 -7.83
N ASN A 36 -4.08 17.05 -7.35
CA ASN A 36 -4.28 18.41 -6.82
C ASN A 36 -3.97 19.52 -7.82
N ARG A 37 -3.38 19.21 -8.97
CA ARG A 37 -2.98 20.15 -10.03
C ARG A 37 -1.96 21.22 -9.61
N GLY A 38 -1.26 21.01 -8.48
CA GLY A 38 -0.24 21.90 -7.93
C GLY A 38 -0.75 22.91 -6.89
N ILE A 39 -1.99 22.77 -6.39
CA ILE A 39 -2.54 23.67 -5.34
C ILE A 39 -1.71 23.64 -4.05
N MET A 40 -0.95 22.56 -3.81
CA MET A 40 -0.09 22.41 -2.63
C MET A 40 1.26 23.17 -2.75
N GLY A 41 1.46 23.96 -3.81
CA GLY A 41 2.66 24.79 -4.00
C GLY A 41 3.88 24.06 -4.57
N TYR A 42 3.77 22.75 -4.84
CA TYR A 42 4.80 21.94 -5.51
C TYR A 42 4.16 20.97 -6.51
N ARG A 43 4.99 20.25 -7.26
CA ARG A 43 4.55 19.28 -8.26
C ARG A 43 5.35 17.98 -8.15
N THR A 44 4.74 16.89 -8.61
CA THR A 44 5.32 15.54 -8.67
C THR A 44 5.27 15.01 -10.12
N PRO A 45 6.04 15.63 -11.05
CA PRO A 45 5.91 15.37 -12.48
C PRO A 45 6.24 13.93 -12.87
N ASN A 46 7.14 13.25 -12.13
CA ASN A 46 7.49 11.87 -12.43
C ASN A 46 6.41 10.88 -11.98
N ILE A 47 5.81 11.11 -10.81
CA ILE A 47 4.63 10.34 -10.39
C ILE A 47 3.48 10.60 -11.35
N ASP A 48 3.29 11.84 -11.81
CA ASP A 48 2.28 12.20 -12.80
C ASP A 48 2.49 11.47 -14.15
N ARG A 49 3.74 11.08 -14.52
CA ARG A 49 4.00 10.24 -15.71
C ARG A 49 3.27 8.91 -15.63
N ILE A 50 3.19 8.30 -14.45
CA ILE A 50 2.47 7.01 -14.26
C ILE A 50 0.97 7.22 -14.48
N ALA A 51 0.39 8.28 -13.89
CA ALA A 51 -1.01 8.63 -14.08
C ALA A 51 -1.35 8.90 -15.54
N ASN A 52 -0.53 9.73 -16.20
CA ASN A 52 -0.73 10.11 -17.60
C ASN A 52 -0.47 8.94 -18.56
N GLY A 53 0.42 8.02 -18.19
CA GLY A 53 0.75 6.83 -18.99
C GLY A 53 -0.28 5.70 -18.84
N GLY A 54 -1.30 5.85 -18.02
CA GLY A 54 -2.27 4.79 -17.75
C GLY A 54 -3.55 5.25 -17.08
N ILE A 55 -3.87 4.68 -15.90
CA ILE A 55 -5.11 4.93 -15.15
C ILE A 55 -4.79 5.58 -13.81
N LEU A 56 -5.50 6.67 -13.49
CA LEU A 56 -5.58 7.27 -12.17
C LEU A 56 -6.90 6.86 -11.52
N PHE A 57 -6.86 6.35 -10.29
CA PHE A 57 -8.04 5.96 -9.53
C PHE A 57 -8.40 7.04 -8.51
N THR A 58 -9.68 7.43 -8.45
CA THR A 58 -10.20 8.39 -7.47
C THR A 58 -10.70 7.71 -6.21
N ASP A 59 -11.12 6.44 -6.31
CA ASP A 59 -11.76 5.65 -5.26
C ASP A 59 -10.88 4.46 -4.86
N SER A 60 -9.61 4.74 -4.54
CA SER A 60 -8.64 3.74 -4.12
C SER A 60 -8.45 3.74 -2.61
N TYR A 61 -8.33 2.54 -2.04
CA TYR A 61 -8.28 2.32 -0.61
C TYR A 61 -7.02 1.58 -0.18
N GLY A 62 -6.29 2.20 0.73
CA GLY A 62 -5.34 1.55 1.62
C GLY A 62 -6.05 0.93 2.82
N ASP A 63 -5.31 0.82 3.92
CA ASP A 63 -5.88 0.46 5.22
C ASP A 63 -5.59 1.56 6.25
N GLN A 64 -5.99 1.38 7.51
CA GLN A 64 -5.91 2.46 8.51
C GLN A 64 -4.48 2.83 8.92
N SER A 65 -3.49 1.96 8.67
CA SER A 65 -2.09 2.19 9.05
C SER A 65 -1.11 1.36 8.21
N CYS A 66 0.19 1.67 8.33
CA CYS A 66 1.25 1.11 7.49
C CYS A 66 1.28 -0.43 7.45
N THR A 67 1.34 -1.08 8.62
CA THR A 67 1.37 -2.54 8.70
C THR A 67 0.15 -3.18 8.05
N ALA A 68 -1.04 -2.58 8.26
CA ALA A 68 -2.29 -3.08 7.69
C ALA A 68 -2.32 -2.96 6.16
N GLY A 69 -1.99 -1.79 5.61
CA GLY A 69 -1.97 -1.58 4.16
C GLY A 69 -0.96 -2.47 3.46
N ARG A 70 0.26 -2.60 4.03
CA ARG A 70 1.33 -3.45 3.49
C ARG A 70 0.95 -4.92 3.54
N ALA A 71 0.32 -5.38 4.64
CA ALA A 71 -0.19 -6.75 4.76
C ALA A 71 -1.32 -7.02 3.74
N GLY A 72 -2.26 -6.08 3.59
CA GLY A 72 -3.36 -6.19 2.62
C GLY A 72 -2.86 -6.36 1.19
N PHE A 73 -1.88 -5.57 0.78
CA PHE A 73 -1.26 -5.66 -0.54
C PHE A 73 -0.55 -6.99 -0.77
N ILE A 74 0.42 -7.29 0.08
CA ILE A 74 1.34 -8.40 -0.21
C ILE A 74 0.69 -9.77 -0.07
N THR A 75 -0.40 -9.89 0.73
CA THR A 75 -1.12 -11.15 0.95
C THR A 75 -2.46 -11.24 0.21
N GLY A 76 -2.98 -10.13 -0.35
CA GLY A 76 -4.31 -10.10 -0.98
C GLY A 76 -5.47 -10.37 -0.02
N GLN A 77 -5.21 -10.35 1.30
CA GLN A 77 -6.17 -10.61 2.36
C GLN A 77 -6.48 -9.34 3.13
N HIS A 78 -7.71 -9.24 3.64
CA HIS A 78 -8.06 -8.15 4.55
C HIS A 78 -7.20 -8.26 5.83
N PRO A 79 -6.62 -7.15 6.36
CA PRO A 79 -5.68 -7.18 7.49
C PRO A 79 -6.22 -7.88 8.74
N ILE A 80 -7.54 -7.88 8.97
CA ILE A 80 -8.14 -8.66 10.06
C ILE A 80 -7.76 -10.15 9.94
N ARG A 81 -7.63 -10.72 8.72
CA ARG A 81 -7.31 -12.15 8.56
C ARG A 81 -5.90 -12.48 8.99
N THR A 82 -4.96 -11.63 8.62
CA THR A 82 -3.55 -11.80 9.01
C THR A 82 -3.31 -11.42 10.48
N GLY A 83 -4.19 -10.61 11.07
CA GLY A 83 -4.01 -10.01 12.41
C GLY A 83 -3.04 -8.83 12.42
N LEU A 84 -2.57 -8.41 11.24
CA LEU A 84 -1.62 -7.29 11.09
C LEU A 84 -2.39 -5.97 10.90
N THR A 85 -3.24 -5.63 11.87
CA THR A 85 -4.05 -4.40 11.83
C THR A 85 -3.41 -3.25 12.63
N LYS A 86 -2.44 -3.52 13.50
CA LYS A 86 -1.74 -2.51 14.30
C LYS A 86 -0.31 -2.34 13.80
N VAL A 87 0.23 -1.13 13.89
CA VAL A 87 1.63 -0.86 13.55
C VAL A 87 2.56 -1.70 14.43
N GLY A 88 3.54 -2.34 13.81
CA GLY A 88 4.56 -3.11 14.51
C GLY A 88 5.57 -2.19 15.19
N LEU A 89 5.98 -2.54 16.41
CA LEU A 89 7.05 -1.87 17.16
C LEU A 89 8.26 -2.80 17.28
N PRO A 90 9.46 -2.26 17.57
CA PRO A 90 10.65 -3.08 17.83
C PRO A 90 10.40 -4.11 18.93
N GLY A 91 10.80 -5.35 18.69
CA GLY A 91 10.63 -6.48 19.63
C GLY A 91 9.22 -7.06 19.69
N ALA A 92 8.27 -6.61 18.87
CA ALA A 92 6.95 -7.21 18.76
C ALA A 92 7.04 -8.67 18.25
N LYS A 93 6.13 -9.52 18.72
CA LYS A 93 6.06 -10.93 18.28
C LYS A 93 5.24 -11.10 17.02
N GLU A 94 4.37 -10.14 16.76
CA GLU A 94 3.47 -10.14 15.62
C GLU A 94 4.23 -9.85 14.32
N GLY A 95 3.93 -10.62 13.31
CA GLY A 95 4.52 -10.45 11.98
C GLY A 95 3.83 -11.32 10.94
N ILE A 96 4.28 -11.22 9.71
CA ILE A 96 3.74 -12.00 8.60
C ILE A 96 3.95 -13.50 8.84
N SER A 97 2.88 -14.27 8.70
CA SER A 97 2.92 -15.71 8.94
C SER A 97 3.34 -16.48 7.69
N LYS A 98 4.17 -17.53 7.85
CA LYS A 98 4.48 -18.50 6.79
C LYS A 98 3.25 -19.24 6.21
N LYS A 99 2.09 -19.11 6.83
CA LYS A 99 0.83 -19.67 6.34
C LYS A 99 0.07 -18.74 5.40
N ASP A 100 0.51 -17.50 5.27
CA ASP A 100 -0.09 -16.48 4.40
C ASP A 100 0.83 -16.27 3.20
N PRO A 101 0.43 -16.69 1.99
CA PRO A 101 1.26 -16.54 0.80
C PRO A 101 1.40 -15.06 0.44
N THR A 102 2.58 -14.70 -0.04
CA THR A 102 2.86 -13.37 -0.60
C THR A 102 2.75 -13.39 -2.13
N ILE A 103 2.61 -12.20 -2.72
CA ILE A 103 2.73 -12.03 -4.18
C ILE A 103 4.06 -12.60 -4.67
N ALA A 104 5.16 -12.36 -3.91
CA ALA A 104 6.49 -12.83 -4.28
C ALA A 104 6.55 -14.37 -4.34
N GLU A 105 6.05 -15.07 -3.31
CA GLU A 105 6.01 -16.54 -3.30
C GLU A 105 5.20 -17.09 -4.47
N LEU A 106 4.04 -16.48 -4.76
CA LEU A 106 3.15 -16.92 -5.83
C LEU A 106 3.72 -16.66 -7.24
N LEU A 107 4.63 -15.69 -7.39
CA LEU A 107 5.30 -15.40 -8.65
C LEU A 107 6.53 -16.28 -8.92
N LYS A 108 7.10 -16.96 -7.91
CA LYS A 108 8.26 -17.85 -8.09
C LYS A 108 8.04 -18.95 -9.12
N PRO A 109 6.92 -19.72 -9.10
CA PRO A 109 6.63 -20.74 -10.12
C PRO A 109 6.51 -20.17 -11.55
N HIS A 110 6.28 -18.87 -11.67
CA HIS A 110 6.21 -18.17 -12.96
C HIS A 110 7.58 -17.70 -13.46
N GLY A 111 8.68 -17.97 -12.73
CA GLY A 111 10.06 -17.67 -13.14
C GLY A 111 10.55 -16.26 -12.78
N TYR A 112 9.82 -15.53 -11.93
CA TYR A 112 10.17 -14.18 -11.52
C TYR A 112 11.38 -14.14 -10.60
N MET A 113 12.24 -13.14 -10.81
CA MET A 113 13.11 -12.62 -9.79
C MET A 113 12.33 -11.62 -8.94
N THR A 114 12.51 -11.67 -7.62
CA THR A 114 11.69 -10.90 -6.67
C THR A 114 12.55 -10.11 -5.71
N GLY A 115 12.32 -8.80 -5.61
CA GLY A 115 13.08 -7.92 -4.72
C GLY A 115 12.17 -6.97 -3.96
N GLN A 116 12.44 -6.79 -2.67
CA GLN A 116 11.81 -5.75 -1.86
C GLN A 116 12.88 -4.80 -1.35
N PHE A 117 12.68 -3.51 -1.54
CA PHE A 117 13.66 -2.49 -1.19
C PHE A 117 12.98 -1.34 -0.45
N GLY A 118 13.49 -1.03 0.76
CA GLY A 118 12.94 -0.03 1.66
C GLY A 118 12.13 -0.60 2.81
N LYS A 119 11.19 0.17 3.35
CA LYS A 119 10.41 -0.19 4.53
C LYS A 119 9.58 -1.46 4.34
N ASN A 120 9.76 -2.46 5.25
CA ASN A 120 8.95 -3.68 5.27
C ASN A 120 7.69 -3.54 6.16
N HIS A 121 7.87 -3.31 7.44
CA HIS A 121 6.85 -3.11 8.48
C HIS A 121 5.84 -4.27 8.66
N LEU A 122 6.29 -5.50 8.44
CA LEU A 122 5.49 -6.74 8.59
C LEU A 122 6.08 -7.69 9.64
N GLY A 123 6.77 -7.15 10.64
CA GLY A 123 7.47 -7.86 11.70
C GLY A 123 8.99 -7.76 11.58
N ASP A 124 9.69 -7.95 12.70
CA ASP A 124 11.13 -7.71 12.82
C ASP A 124 11.96 -8.97 13.14
N GLN A 125 11.30 -10.09 13.42
CA GLN A 125 12.03 -11.34 13.65
C GLN A 125 12.55 -11.91 12.34
N ASP A 126 13.58 -12.73 12.40
CA ASP A 126 14.18 -13.30 11.19
C ASP A 126 13.17 -14.06 10.33
N GLU A 127 12.21 -14.73 10.96
CA GLU A 127 11.15 -15.44 10.26
C GLU A 127 10.17 -14.53 9.50
N HIS A 128 10.15 -13.23 9.82
CA HIS A 128 9.29 -12.23 9.17
C HIS A 128 10.00 -11.49 8.04
N LEU A 129 11.31 -11.70 7.85
CA LEU A 129 12.06 -11.01 6.81
C LEU A 129 11.54 -11.37 5.41
N PRO A 130 11.48 -10.40 4.49
CA PRO A 130 10.96 -10.63 3.13
C PRO A 130 11.64 -11.78 2.40
N SER A 131 12.94 -12.02 2.64
CA SER A 131 13.69 -13.15 2.07
C SER A 131 13.17 -14.52 2.51
N ASN A 132 12.43 -14.62 3.62
CA ASN A 132 11.73 -15.81 4.09
C ASN A 132 10.27 -15.90 3.58
N HIS A 133 9.83 -14.90 2.79
CA HIS A 133 8.49 -14.78 2.20
C HIS A 133 8.53 -14.54 0.69
N GLY A 134 9.44 -15.26 0.00
CA GLY A 134 9.50 -15.35 -1.45
C GLY A 134 10.32 -14.29 -2.17
N PHE A 135 10.89 -13.30 -1.46
CA PHE A 135 11.81 -12.34 -2.07
C PHE A 135 13.23 -12.91 -2.18
N ASP A 136 13.84 -12.79 -3.35
CA ASP A 136 15.25 -13.19 -3.56
C ASP A 136 16.23 -12.26 -2.84
N GLU A 137 15.90 -10.97 -2.79
CA GLU A 137 16.68 -9.93 -2.13
C GLU A 137 15.77 -8.96 -1.37
N PHE A 138 16.22 -8.58 -0.17
CA PHE A 138 15.64 -7.50 0.63
C PHE A 138 16.75 -6.58 1.11
N PHE A 139 16.53 -5.26 0.98
CA PHE A 139 17.34 -4.24 1.62
C PHE A 139 16.46 -3.13 2.15
N GLY A 140 16.45 -2.88 3.45
CA GLY A 140 15.63 -1.83 4.03
C GLY A 140 15.46 -1.90 5.54
N ASN A 141 14.64 -1.00 6.07
CA ASN A 141 14.27 -0.91 7.47
C ASN A 141 12.99 -1.70 7.78
N LEU A 142 12.82 -2.06 9.04
CA LEU A 142 11.73 -2.93 9.49
C LEU A 142 10.59 -2.17 10.15
N TYR A 143 10.78 -0.88 10.47
CA TYR A 143 9.82 -0.06 11.21
C TYR A 143 9.59 1.29 10.52
N HIS A 144 8.79 2.14 11.16
CA HIS A 144 8.64 3.56 10.84
C HIS A 144 9.83 4.39 11.37
N LEU A 145 10.06 5.57 10.76
CA LEU A 145 11.25 6.38 11.05
C LEU A 145 11.34 6.82 12.52
N ASN A 146 10.22 7.19 13.14
CA ASN A 146 10.25 7.62 14.55
C ASN A 146 10.68 6.52 15.53
N ALA A 147 10.42 5.23 15.25
CA ALA A 147 10.97 4.15 16.06
C ALA A 147 12.47 3.94 15.83
N GLU A 148 12.93 4.18 14.60
CA GLU A 148 14.36 4.06 14.25
C GLU A 148 15.21 5.17 14.90
N ASP A 149 14.68 6.38 15.12
CA ASP A 149 15.44 7.48 15.70
C ASP A 149 15.39 7.54 17.24
N GLU A 150 14.52 6.76 17.91
CA GLU A 150 14.41 6.71 19.37
C GLU A 150 15.74 6.43 20.10
N PRO A 151 16.63 5.54 19.63
CA PRO A 151 17.93 5.30 20.31
C PRO A 151 18.84 6.51 20.42
N GLU A 152 18.61 7.55 19.61
CA GLU A 152 19.36 8.81 19.68
C GLU A 152 18.75 9.82 20.64
N HIS A 153 17.60 9.51 21.26
CA HIS A 153 16.98 10.40 22.24
C HIS A 153 17.76 10.36 23.58
N PRO A 154 17.99 11.50 24.26
CA PRO A 154 18.70 11.54 25.54
C PRO A 154 18.12 10.62 26.62
N ASP A 155 16.79 10.48 26.67
CA ASP A 155 16.06 9.68 27.66
C ASP A 155 15.96 8.21 27.28
N TYR A 156 16.48 7.80 26.12
CA TYR A 156 16.45 6.40 25.71
C TYR A 156 17.20 5.53 26.73
N PRO A 157 16.64 4.38 27.17
CA PRO A 157 17.27 3.54 28.18
C PRO A 157 18.66 3.09 27.76
N LYS A 158 19.63 3.27 28.69
CA LYS A 158 21.04 2.87 28.45
C LYS A 158 21.32 1.41 28.75
N ASP A 159 20.32 0.69 29.28
CA ASP A 159 20.41 -0.73 29.61
C ASP A 159 20.60 -1.57 28.32
N PRO A 160 21.68 -2.37 28.21
CA PRO A 160 21.93 -3.22 27.05
C PRO A 160 20.84 -4.26 26.81
N GLU A 161 20.21 -4.82 27.88
CA GLU A 161 19.14 -5.80 27.75
C GLU A 161 17.85 -5.16 27.20
N PHE A 162 17.57 -3.90 27.58
CA PHE A 162 16.49 -3.14 26.97
C PHE A 162 16.73 -2.97 25.48
N LYS A 163 17.92 -2.50 25.10
CA LYS A 163 18.29 -2.30 23.68
C LYS A 163 18.21 -3.59 22.86
N LYS A 164 18.69 -4.70 23.43
CA LYS A 164 18.64 -6.02 22.79
C LYS A 164 17.22 -6.50 22.54
N ARG A 165 16.29 -6.19 23.45
CA ARG A 165 14.90 -6.70 23.40
C ARG A 165 13.97 -5.77 22.65
N PHE A 166 14.12 -4.46 22.78
CA PHE A 166 13.17 -3.44 22.31
C PHE A 166 13.83 -2.41 21.39
N GLY A 167 15.13 -2.48 21.15
CA GLY A 167 15.80 -1.60 20.21
C GLY A 167 15.47 -1.98 18.77
N PRO A 168 15.32 -1.00 17.87
CA PRO A 168 15.14 -1.27 16.46
C PRO A 168 16.39 -1.99 15.91
N ARG A 169 16.17 -2.94 15.01
CA ARG A 169 17.24 -3.52 14.18
C ARG A 169 17.69 -2.44 13.20
N GLY A 170 18.93 -2.57 12.72
CA GLY A 170 19.43 -1.67 11.68
C GLY A 170 18.79 -1.92 10.31
N VAL A 171 19.33 -1.28 9.30
CA VAL A 171 18.98 -1.53 7.90
C VAL A 171 19.45 -2.92 7.51
N ILE A 172 18.54 -3.80 7.20
CA ILE A 172 18.80 -5.22 6.92
C ILE A 172 19.03 -5.44 5.42
N ASN A 173 20.06 -6.24 5.12
CA ASN A 173 20.31 -6.77 3.79
C ASN A 173 20.18 -8.30 3.86
N SER A 174 19.10 -8.88 3.28
CA SER A 174 18.86 -10.31 3.38
C SER A 174 18.55 -10.96 2.04
N PHE A 175 18.84 -12.26 1.93
CA PHE A 175 18.77 -13.03 0.69
C PHE A 175 18.03 -14.35 0.91
N ALA A 176 17.44 -14.90 -0.15
CA ALA A 176 16.71 -16.17 -0.11
C ALA A 176 17.60 -17.39 0.24
N ASP A 177 18.92 -17.28 0.16
CA ASP A 177 19.86 -18.30 0.60
C ASP A 177 20.08 -18.35 2.12
N GLY A 178 19.39 -17.47 2.86
CA GLY A 178 19.44 -17.38 4.32
C GLY A 178 20.51 -16.41 4.84
N LYS A 179 21.27 -15.75 3.97
CA LYS A 179 22.21 -14.73 4.41
C LYS A 179 21.45 -13.49 4.88
N VAL A 180 21.75 -13.05 6.11
CA VAL A 180 21.21 -11.83 6.74
C VAL A 180 22.37 -11.00 7.25
N GLU A 181 22.40 -9.74 6.89
CA GLU A 181 23.40 -8.76 7.31
C GLU A 181 22.68 -7.51 7.85
N ASP A 182 22.97 -7.15 9.10
CA ASP A 182 22.59 -5.86 9.65
C ASP A 182 23.66 -4.83 9.24
N THR A 183 23.29 -3.89 8.38
CA THR A 183 24.24 -2.90 7.83
C THR A 183 24.39 -1.67 8.74
N GLY A 184 23.87 -1.73 9.96
CA GLY A 184 23.93 -0.69 10.98
C GLY A 184 22.64 0.11 11.12
N ALA A 185 22.56 0.83 12.23
CA ALA A 185 21.36 1.59 12.62
C ALA A 185 20.91 2.60 11.55
N LEU A 186 19.61 2.78 11.43
CA LEU A 186 19.01 3.88 10.66
C LEU A 186 18.96 5.13 11.55
N THR A 187 20.12 5.76 11.72
CA THR A 187 20.26 7.01 12.51
C THR A 187 19.61 8.18 11.80
N LYS A 188 19.32 9.26 12.54
CA LYS A 188 18.82 10.53 11.97
C LYS A 188 19.67 11.02 10.80
N LYS A 189 21.00 10.85 10.89
CA LYS A 189 21.92 11.21 9.80
C LYS A 189 21.75 10.28 8.58
N ARG A 190 21.63 8.96 8.79
CA ARG A 190 21.43 8.00 7.68
C ARG A 190 20.05 8.15 7.03
N MET A 191 19.03 8.60 7.79
CA MET A 191 17.71 8.89 7.24
C MET A 191 17.73 9.94 6.13
N GLU A 192 18.70 10.83 6.11
CA GLU A 192 18.84 11.85 5.07
C GLU A 192 19.04 11.23 3.67
N THR A 193 19.67 10.04 3.60
CA THR A 193 20.08 9.40 2.34
C THR A 193 19.63 7.94 2.21
N ILE A 194 18.82 7.43 3.12
CA ILE A 194 18.40 6.02 3.07
C ILE A 194 17.63 5.68 1.79
N ASP A 195 16.80 6.58 1.30
CA ASP A 195 16.01 6.31 0.10
C ASP A 195 16.87 6.27 -1.16
N GLU A 196 18.03 6.96 -1.19
CA GLU A 196 19.05 6.79 -2.23
C GLU A 196 19.75 5.43 -2.14
N GLU A 197 20.05 4.93 -0.91
CA GLU A 197 20.59 3.59 -0.73
C GLU A 197 19.61 2.53 -1.26
N VAL A 198 18.33 2.68 -0.91
CA VAL A 198 17.22 1.82 -1.36
C VAL A 198 17.07 1.87 -2.88
N LEU A 199 17.08 3.06 -3.47
CA LEU A 199 17.00 3.27 -4.91
C LEU A 199 18.19 2.61 -5.65
N ALA A 200 19.43 2.81 -5.17
CA ALA A 200 20.61 2.21 -5.78
C ALA A 200 20.55 0.66 -5.78
N LYS A 201 20.08 0.05 -4.69
CA LYS A 201 19.86 -1.40 -4.62
C LYS A 201 18.77 -1.85 -5.59
N THR A 202 17.69 -1.09 -5.71
CA THR A 202 16.59 -1.38 -6.62
C THR A 202 17.04 -1.34 -8.07
N LEU A 203 17.73 -0.28 -8.47
CA LEU A 203 18.26 -0.14 -9.85
C LEU A 203 19.21 -1.28 -10.20
N LYS A 204 20.11 -1.64 -9.28
CA LYS A 204 21.02 -2.79 -9.45
C LYS A 204 20.28 -4.12 -9.60
N PHE A 205 19.20 -4.32 -8.84
CA PHE A 205 18.38 -5.52 -8.95
C PHE A 205 17.67 -5.61 -10.30
N ILE A 206 17.13 -4.48 -10.81
CA ILE A 206 16.51 -4.41 -12.14
C ILE A 206 17.55 -4.75 -13.23
N ASP A 207 18.77 -4.19 -13.14
CA ASP A 207 19.85 -4.53 -14.07
C ASP A 207 20.19 -6.03 -14.03
N LYS A 208 20.26 -6.63 -12.82
CA LYS A 208 20.51 -8.06 -12.62
C LYS A 208 19.42 -8.93 -13.26
N ALA A 209 18.15 -8.59 -13.08
CA ALA A 209 17.04 -9.32 -13.65
C ALA A 209 17.02 -9.21 -15.19
N HIS A 210 17.27 -8.00 -15.71
CA HIS A 210 17.37 -7.74 -17.15
C HIS A 210 18.52 -8.55 -17.79
N ALA A 211 19.71 -8.52 -17.20
CA ALA A 211 20.86 -9.31 -17.67
C ALA A 211 20.60 -10.82 -17.63
N ALA A 212 19.85 -11.31 -16.64
CA ALA A 212 19.42 -12.69 -16.53
C ALA A 212 18.26 -13.06 -17.49
N LYS A 213 17.70 -12.09 -18.22
CA LYS A 213 16.53 -12.25 -19.09
C LYS A 213 15.33 -12.87 -18.36
N LYS A 214 15.12 -12.47 -17.10
CA LYS A 214 14.00 -12.92 -16.27
C LYS A 214 13.08 -11.77 -15.97
N PRO A 215 11.75 -12.00 -15.95
CA PRO A 215 10.82 -11.00 -15.44
C PRO A 215 11.08 -10.75 -13.96
N PHE A 216 10.83 -9.55 -13.50
CA PHE A 216 10.99 -9.20 -12.09
C PHE A 216 9.69 -8.71 -11.46
N PHE A 217 9.56 -8.94 -10.16
CA PHE A 217 8.67 -8.23 -9.26
C PHE A 217 9.52 -7.45 -8.26
N VAL A 218 9.40 -6.14 -8.33
CA VAL A 218 10.07 -5.22 -7.39
C VAL A 218 9.01 -4.49 -6.59
N TRP A 219 9.16 -4.51 -5.26
CA TRP A 219 8.39 -3.69 -4.33
C TRP A 219 9.33 -2.65 -3.71
N PHE A 220 9.25 -1.43 -4.23
CA PHE A 220 10.06 -0.28 -3.84
C PHE A 220 9.28 0.58 -2.84
N ASN A 221 9.76 0.65 -1.60
CA ASN A 221 9.10 1.25 -0.46
C ASN A 221 9.99 2.35 0.13
N THR A 222 9.79 3.60 -0.24
CA THR A 222 10.54 4.71 0.37
C THR A 222 10.13 4.92 1.83
N THR A 223 10.97 5.61 2.59
CA THR A 223 10.64 6.07 3.94
C THR A 223 9.84 7.40 3.92
N ARG A 224 9.84 8.09 2.76
CA ARG A 224 9.09 9.34 2.54
C ARG A 224 7.60 9.02 2.44
N MET A 225 6.71 9.64 3.18
CA MET A 225 6.87 10.87 4.00
C MET A 225 6.56 10.59 5.47
N HIS A 226 6.89 9.43 6.01
CA HIS A 226 6.62 9.11 7.42
C HIS A 226 7.35 10.07 8.36
N ILE A 227 6.78 10.38 9.49
CA ILE A 227 7.45 11.12 10.57
C ILE A 227 8.62 10.25 11.13
N TRP A 228 9.81 10.76 11.43
CA TRP A 228 10.21 12.13 11.13
C TRP A 228 11.10 12.13 9.89
N THR A 229 10.57 12.56 8.76
CA THR A 229 11.35 12.67 7.54
C THR A 229 12.57 13.58 7.76
N ARG A 230 13.74 13.07 7.37
CA ARG A 230 15.01 13.81 7.37
C ARG A 230 15.46 13.96 5.93
N LEU A 231 15.78 15.18 5.53
CA LEU A 231 16.23 15.48 4.17
C LEU A 231 17.70 15.91 4.19
N LYS A 232 18.44 15.50 3.18
CA LYS A 232 19.79 16.02 2.95
C LYS A 232 19.74 17.52 2.67
N PRO A 233 20.85 18.28 2.95
CA PRO A 233 20.86 19.73 2.80
C PRO A 233 20.43 20.22 1.42
N GLU A 234 20.78 19.48 0.35
CA GLU A 234 20.47 19.84 -1.04
C GLU A 234 18.97 19.75 -1.36
N SER A 235 18.22 18.96 -0.61
CA SER A 235 16.77 18.79 -0.79
C SER A 235 15.96 19.77 0.06
N GLN A 236 16.58 20.44 1.06
CA GLN A 236 15.88 21.38 1.94
C GLN A 236 15.68 22.74 1.28
N GLY A 237 14.49 23.32 1.45
CA GLY A 237 14.15 24.67 0.97
C GLY A 237 13.82 24.76 -0.53
N VAL A 238 13.83 23.65 -1.26
CA VAL A 238 13.63 23.65 -2.74
C VAL A 238 12.23 24.12 -3.15
N THR A 239 11.23 23.94 -2.29
CA THR A 239 9.85 24.37 -2.55
C THR A 239 9.48 25.67 -1.85
N GLY A 240 10.17 25.99 -0.75
CA GLY A 240 9.79 27.07 0.16
C GLY A 240 8.53 26.78 0.98
N GLN A 241 8.05 25.51 1.00
CA GLN A 241 6.80 25.07 1.65
C GLN A 241 7.04 24.14 2.85
N GLY A 242 8.30 23.94 3.27
CA GLY A 242 8.67 23.09 4.40
C GLY A 242 9.13 21.69 3.98
N ILE A 243 9.55 20.90 4.98
CA ILE A 243 10.21 19.61 4.81
C ILE A 243 9.32 18.59 4.08
N TYR A 244 8.00 18.59 4.35
CA TYR A 244 7.10 17.65 3.68
C TYR A 244 7.07 17.90 2.17
N ALA A 245 6.89 19.14 1.74
CA ALA A 245 6.85 19.49 0.31
C ALA A 245 8.20 19.22 -0.38
N ASP A 246 9.30 19.56 0.28
CA ASP A 246 10.66 19.28 -0.22
C ASP A 246 10.90 17.77 -0.35
N GLY A 247 10.47 16.99 0.65
CA GLY A 247 10.56 15.53 0.63
C GLY A 247 9.70 14.89 -0.46
N MET A 248 8.55 15.47 -0.77
CA MET A 248 7.72 15.01 -1.90
C MET A 248 8.40 15.23 -3.25
N VAL A 249 9.13 16.34 -3.42
CA VAL A 249 9.92 16.61 -4.64
C VAL A 249 11.11 15.66 -4.73
N GLU A 250 11.80 15.38 -3.62
CA GLU A 250 12.87 14.38 -3.57
C GLU A 250 12.36 12.98 -3.93
N HIS A 251 11.26 12.57 -3.32
CA HIS A 251 10.61 11.28 -3.59
C HIS A 251 10.19 11.16 -5.06
N ASP A 252 9.59 12.21 -5.64
CA ASP A 252 9.25 12.25 -7.06
C ASP A 252 10.48 12.07 -7.96
N GLY A 253 11.62 12.65 -7.57
CA GLY A 253 12.90 12.46 -8.27
C GLY A 253 13.39 11.01 -8.23
N HIS A 254 13.17 10.29 -7.12
CA HIS A 254 13.50 8.86 -7.02
C HIS A 254 12.59 8.02 -7.94
N VAL A 255 11.30 8.35 -8.01
CA VAL A 255 10.36 7.71 -8.95
C VAL A 255 10.81 7.95 -10.39
N GLY A 256 11.24 9.17 -10.72
CA GLY A 256 11.78 9.51 -12.03
C GLY A 256 12.93 8.60 -12.46
N GLN A 257 13.91 8.38 -11.56
CA GLN A 257 15.07 7.53 -11.85
C GLN A 257 14.67 6.06 -12.11
N LEU A 258 13.63 5.54 -11.44
CA LEU A 258 13.11 4.20 -11.71
C LEU A 258 12.46 4.12 -13.11
N LEU A 259 11.65 5.10 -13.48
CA LEU A 259 11.00 5.14 -14.79
C LEU A 259 12.04 5.29 -15.91
N ASP A 260 13.03 6.18 -15.74
CA ASP A 260 14.10 6.40 -16.69
C ASP A 260 14.98 5.13 -16.87
N LYS A 261 15.16 4.32 -15.81
CA LYS A 261 15.82 3.01 -15.91
C LYS A 261 15.05 2.05 -16.82
N LEU A 262 13.71 1.98 -16.70
CA LEU A 262 12.89 1.13 -17.58
C LEU A 262 13.00 1.57 -19.03
N ASP A 263 13.00 2.88 -19.28
CA ASP A 263 13.14 3.47 -20.60
C ASP A 263 14.54 3.17 -21.19
N ALA A 264 15.60 3.37 -20.40
CA ALA A 264 16.99 3.11 -20.83
C ALA A 264 17.23 1.63 -21.19
N LEU A 265 16.58 0.71 -20.46
CA LEU A 265 16.63 -0.73 -20.73
C LEU A 265 15.66 -1.17 -21.84
N LYS A 266 14.80 -0.27 -22.33
CA LYS A 266 13.74 -0.54 -23.33
C LYS A 266 12.78 -1.65 -22.90
N ILE A 267 12.41 -1.66 -21.62
CA ILE A 267 11.48 -2.63 -21.04
C ILE A 267 10.20 -1.99 -20.50
N ALA A 268 10.03 -0.68 -20.64
CA ALA A 268 8.85 0.04 -20.16
C ALA A 268 7.55 -0.53 -20.74
N ASP A 269 7.49 -0.85 -22.04
CA ASP A 269 6.29 -1.39 -22.71
C ASP A 269 5.86 -2.76 -22.17
N ASN A 270 6.78 -3.52 -21.57
CA ASN A 270 6.50 -4.80 -20.93
C ASN A 270 6.64 -4.74 -19.40
N THR A 271 6.36 -3.59 -18.81
CA THR A 271 6.41 -3.40 -17.35
C THR A 271 5.09 -2.80 -16.85
N ILE A 272 4.46 -3.48 -15.87
CA ILE A 272 3.37 -2.91 -15.08
C ILE A 272 4.01 -2.06 -14.00
N VAL A 273 3.76 -0.76 -14.04
CA VAL A 273 4.20 0.18 -13.01
C VAL A 273 2.98 0.65 -12.22
N MET A 274 2.98 0.44 -10.92
CA MET A 274 1.98 1.00 -10.02
C MET A 274 2.62 1.98 -9.02
N TYR A 275 1.89 3.02 -8.66
CA TYR A 275 2.23 3.92 -7.58
C TYR A 275 1.09 4.00 -6.56
N THR A 276 1.41 3.88 -5.29
CA THR A 276 0.45 4.01 -4.17
C THR A 276 1.16 4.32 -2.84
N THR A 277 0.41 4.27 -1.75
CA THR A 277 0.88 4.29 -0.36
C THR A 277 0.07 3.29 0.47
N ASP A 278 0.43 3.11 1.70
CA ASP A 278 -0.15 2.11 2.61
C ASP A 278 -1.46 2.57 3.28
N ASN A 279 -1.57 3.83 3.65
CA ASN A 279 -2.72 4.43 4.32
C ASN A 279 -2.88 5.90 3.92
N GLY A 280 -3.96 6.52 4.35
CA GLY A 280 -4.18 7.94 4.14
C GLY A 280 -3.17 8.83 4.83
N ALA A 281 -3.20 10.13 4.53
CA ALA A 281 -2.26 11.11 5.05
C ALA A 281 -2.21 11.14 6.58
N GLU A 282 -1.02 11.32 7.14
CA GLU A 282 -0.81 11.62 8.56
C GLU A 282 -0.68 13.14 8.74
N LEU A 283 -1.62 13.74 9.48
CA LEU A 283 -1.67 15.19 9.69
C LEU A 283 -0.91 15.64 10.95
N LEU A 284 -0.57 14.69 11.81
CA LEU A 284 0.03 14.88 13.13
C LEU A 284 1.21 15.86 13.15
N ALA A 285 2.06 15.82 12.14
CA ALA A 285 3.29 16.61 12.08
C ALA A 285 3.13 17.96 11.34
N TRP A 286 1.91 18.37 10.96
CA TRP A 286 1.71 19.64 10.27
C TRP A 286 2.44 20.80 10.96
N PRO A 287 3.13 21.73 10.25
CA PRO A 287 3.13 21.93 8.79
C PRO A 287 3.97 20.92 7.98
N ASP A 288 4.79 20.09 8.60
CA ASP A 288 5.64 19.10 7.95
C ASP A 288 4.97 17.71 7.82
N GLY A 289 3.65 17.67 7.80
CA GLY A 289 2.82 16.47 7.63
C GLY A 289 2.07 16.44 6.31
N GLY A 290 1.48 15.28 6.02
CA GLY A 290 0.59 15.10 4.88
C GLY A 290 -0.67 15.95 4.97
N TYR A 291 -1.40 16.04 3.86
CA TYR A 291 -2.68 16.72 3.81
C TYR A 291 -3.70 15.94 2.98
N THR A 292 -4.94 15.98 3.43
CA THR A 292 -6.08 15.44 2.70
C THR A 292 -7.30 16.34 2.88
N PRO A 293 -8.11 16.60 1.83
CA PRO A 293 -9.39 17.30 1.97
C PRO A 293 -10.47 16.38 2.55
N PHE A 294 -10.27 15.07 2.54
CA PHE A 294 -11.18 14.10 3.10
C PHE A 294 -11.21 14.20 4.63
N ARG A 295 -12.34 13.84 5.24
CA ARG A 295 -12.47 13.77 6.69
C ARG A 295 -11.50 12.78 7.30
N GLY A 296 -10.92 13.12 8.44
CA GLY A 296 -10.02 12.27 9.21
C GLY A 296 -8.63 12.15 8.60
N GLU A 297 -7.89 11.21 9.11
CA GLU A 297 -6.48 10.97 8.83
C GLU A 297 -6.11 9.52 9.15
N LYS A 298 -4.85 9.15 8.94
CA LYS A 298 -4.27 7.85 9.35
C LYS A 298 -4.80 7.41 10.72
N ASN A 299 -5.10 6.13 10.85
CA ASN A 299 -5.71 5.49 12.03
C ASN A 299 -7.13 5.97 12.38
N SER A 300 -7.84 6.58 11.44
CA SER A 300 -9.28 6.87 11.57
C SER A 300 -10.09 6.00 10.60
N ASN A 301 -11.42 5.97 10.75
CA ASN A 301 -12.32 5.26 9.83
C ASN A 301 -12.95 6.15 8.77
N TRP A 302 -12.48 7.38 8.66
CA TRP A 302 -12.94 8.34 7.67
C TRP A 302 -12.19 8.19 6.35
N GLU A 303 -12.73 8.76 5.28
CA GLU A 303 -12.10 8.64 3.96
C GLU A 303 -10.64 9.12 3.95
N GLY A 304 -10.30 10.14 4.76
CA GLY A 304 -8.93 10.65 4.85
C GLY A 304 -7.90 9.66 5.42
N GLY A 305 -8.36 8.68 6.20
CA GLY A 305 -7.49 7.63 6.73
C GLY A 305 -7.27 6.46 5.78
N TYR A 306 -8.15 6.30 4.79
CA TYR A 306 -8.18 5.12 3.91
C TYR A 306 -7.93 5.44 2.44
N ARG A 307 -8.34 6.63 1.96
CA ARG A 307 -8.10 7.03 0.58
C ARG A 307 -6.62 7.25 0.33
N VAL A 308 -6.10 6.52 -0.64
CA VAL A 308 -4.69 6.58 -1.05
C VAL A 308 -4.58 6.96 -2.53
N PRO A 309 -3.48 7.60 -2.97
CA PRO A 309 -3.21 7.71 -4.40
C PRO A 309 -3.03 6.30 -4.99
N MET A 310 -3.56 6.08 -6.19
CA MET A 310 -3.39 4.83 -6.92
C MET A 310 -3.35 5.13 -8.40
N MET A 311 -2.24 4.77 -9.02
CA MET A 311 -2.04 4.89 -10.46
C MET A 311 -1.41 3.62 -10.99
N VAL A 312 -1.75 3.23 -12.20
CA VAL A 312 -1.13 2.11 -12.88
C VAL A 312 -0.89 2.45 -14.34
N SER A 313 0.30 2.16 -14.83
CA SER A 313 0.63 2.22 -16.24
C SER A 313 1.19 0.90 -16.74
N TRP A 314 0.87 0.55 -17.96
CA TRP A 314 1.43 -0.57 -18.70
C TRP A 314 1.40 -0.18 -20.18
N PRO A 315 2.42 0.54 -20.66
CA PRO A 315 2.45 0.99 -22.04
C PRO A 315 2.25 -0.18 -23.01
N GLY A 316 1.52 0.05 -24.09
CA GLY A 316 1.15 -1.01 -25.04
C GLY A 316 -0.02 -1.91 -24.63
N LYS A 317 -0.51 -1.84 -23.39
CA LYS A 317 -1.65 -2.62 -22.88
C LYS A 317 -2.75 -1.73 -22.29
N ILE A 318 -2.40 -0.79 -21.45
CA ILE A 318 -3.31 0.17 -20.81
C ILE A 318 -3.30 1.48 -21.60
N LYS A 319 -4.47 1.99 -21.96
CA LYS A 319 -4.60 3.29 -22.63
C LYS A 319 -4.16 4.41 -21.70
N PRO A 320 -3.39 5.40 -22.19
CA PRO A 320 -2.97 6.54 -21.37
C PRO A 320 -4.14 7.48 -21.05
N ASN A 321 -3.93 8.36 -20.05
CA ASN A 321 -4.85 9.43 -19.65
C ASN A 321 -6.26 8.94 -19.27
N GLN A 322 -6.36 7.79 -18.60
CA GLN A 322 -7.64 7.26 -18.08
C GLN A 322 -7.84 7.71 -16.64
N VAL A 323 -9.09 7.98 -16.27
CA VAL A 323 -9.51 8.17 -14.89
C VAL A 323 -10.58 7.13 -14.58
N SER A 324 -10.44 6.42 -13.46
CA SER A 324 -11.39 5.45 -12.99
C SER A 324 -11.97 5.87 -11.63
N ASN A 325 -13.30 5.84 -11.53
CA ASN A 325 -14.04 6.03 -10.28
C ASN A 325 -14.51 4.69 -9.69
N GLU A 326 -14.01 3.57 -10.19
CA GLU A 326 -14.26 2.24 -9.61
C GLU A 326 -13.55 2.09 -8.26
N ILE A 327 -14.19 1.39 -7.34
CA ILE A 327 -13.59 1.10 -6.04
C ILE A 327 -12.48 0.06 -6.23
N ILE A 328 -11.26 0.42 -5.85
CA ILE A 328 -10.11 -0.49 -5.85
C ILE A 328 -9.43 -0.45 -4.47
N SER A 329 -8.82 -1.56 -4.07
CA SER A 329 -8.10 -1.69 -2.80
C SER A 329 -6.72 -2.31 -3.02
N LEU A 330 -5.80 -2.09 -2.09
CA LEU A 330 -4.49 -2.74 -2.07
C LEU A 330 -4.59 -4.26 -2.17
N GLN A 331 -5.63 -4.86 -1.61
CA GLN A 331 -5.89 -6.31 -1.63
C GLN A 331 -6.11 -6.85 -3.05
N ASP A 332 -6.55 -6.01 -3.99
CA ASP A 332 -6.88 -6.39 -5.37
C ASP A 332 -5.63 -6.66 -6.22
N TRP A 333 -4.46 -6.22 -5.76
CA TRP A 333 -3.24 -6.35 -6.55
C TRP A 333 -2.75 -7.78 -6.65
N MET A 334 -2.87 -8.61 -5.60
CA MET A 334 -2.44 -10.01 -5.69
C MET A 334 -3.19 -10.77 -6.80
N PRO A 335 -4.53 -10.86 -6.83
CA PRO A 335 -5.22 -11.56 -7.91
C PRO A 335 -5.05 -10.89 -9.29
N THR A 336 -4.85 -9.57 -9.34
CA THR A 336 -4.62 -8.83 -10.59
C THR A 336 -3.25 -9.14 -11.18
N ILE A 337 -2.20 -9.10 -10.37
CA ILE A 337 -0.83 -9.44 -10.77
C ILE A 337 -0.76 -10.89 -11.23
N LEU A 338 -1.36 -11.82 -10.46
CA LEU A 338 -1.37 -13.24 -10.83
C LEU A 338 -2.12 -13.47 -12.15
N ALA A 339 -3.24 -12.76 -12.38
CA ALA A 339 -3.95 -12.81 -13.64
C ALA A 339 -3.11 -12.28 -14.82
N ALA A 340 -2.33 -11.23 -14.61
CA ALA A 340 -1.43 -10.67 -15.64
C ALA A 340 -0.32 -11.65 -16.07
N VAL A 341 0.04 -12.61 -15.21
CA VAL A 341 1.01 -13.67 -15.52
C VAL A 341 0.36 -15.00 -15.91
N GLY A 342 -0.97 -15.01 -16.07
CA GLY A 342 -1.74 -16.15 -16.55
C GLY A 342 -2.41 -17.01 -15.47
N ASP A 343 -2.23 -16.72 -14.17
CA ASP A 343 -2.91 -17.44 -13.08
C ASP A 343 -4.21 -16.72 -12.67
N THR A 344 -5.25 -16.90 -13.46
CA THR A 344 -6.55 -16.23 -13.27
C THR A 344 -7.41 -16.84 -12.17
N ASN A 345 -7.07 -18.04 -11.67
CA ASN A 345 -7.87 -18.78 -10.70
C ASN A 345 -7.31 -18.75 -9.28
N ILE A 346 -6.27 -17.96 -9.03
CA ILE A 346 -5.53 -17.96 -7.77
C ILE A 346 -6.42 -17.87 -6.52
N LYS A 347 -7.47 -17.06 -6.55
CA LYS A 347 -8.42 -16.87 -5.43
C LYS A 347 -9.16 -18.19 -5.11
N ALA A 348 -9.65 -18.88 -6.12
CA ALA A 348 -10.35 -20.15 -5.95
C ALA A 348 -9.40 -21.27 -5.52
N ASP A 349 -8.20 -21.29 -6.06
CA ASP A 349 -7.18 -22.30 -5.77
C ASP A 349 -6.67 -22.17 -4.34
N LEU A 350 -6.35 -20.97 -3.89
CA LEU A 350 -5.93 -20.72 -2.50
C LEU A 350 -7.05 -21.04 -1.50
N LYS A 351 -8.29 -20.77 -1.85
CA LYS A 351 -9.44 -21.13 -1.00
C LYS A 351 -9.58 -22.64 -0.80
N LYS A 352 -9.33 -23.43 -1.84
CA LYS A 352 -9.32 -24.91 -1.77
C LYS A 352 -8.04 -25.46 -1.14
N GLY A 353 -6.94 -24.76 -1.30
CA GLY A 353 -5.60 -25.16 -0.90
C GLY A 353 -4.71 -25.39 -2.11
N LYS A 354 -3.71 -24.50 -2.29
CA LYS A 354 -2.70 -24.53 -3.37
C LYS A 354 -1.34 -24.81 -2.80
N THR A 355 -0.58 -25.72 -3.41
CA THR A 355 0.82 -25.96 -3.04
C THR A 355 1.73 -25.15 -3.94
N VAL A 356 2.63 -24.35 -3.32
CA VAL A 356 3.62 -23.54 -4.01
C VAL A 356 4.98 -23.79 -3.37
N ALA A 357 5.98 -24.19 -4.15
CA ALA A 357 7.34 -24.49 -3.67
C ALA A 357 7.37 -25.43 -2.43
N GLY A 358 6.46 -26.43 -2.40
CA GLY A 358 6.37 -27.39 -1.29
C GLY A 358 5.50 -26.95 -0.11
N THR A 359 5.10 -25.68 -0.02
CA THR A 359 4.22 -25.17 1.03
C THR A 359 2.77 -25.16 0.58
N LYS A 360 1.88 -25.74 1.41
CA LYS A 360 0.43 -25.73 1.15
C LYS A 360 -0.21 -24.50 1.79
N TYR A 361 -0.75 -23.62 0.97
CA TYR A 361 -1.50 -22.44 1.40
C TYR A 361 -3.00 -22.69 1.29
N LYS A 362 -3.74 -22.40 2.36
CA LYS A 362 -5.20 -22.39 2.37
C LYS A 362 -5.67 -21.10 3.04
N VAL A 363 -6.04 -20.10 2.22
CA VAL A 363 -6.42 -18.76 2.67
C VAL A 363 -7.61 -18.22 1.86
N HIS A 364 -8.28 -17.24 2.44
CA HIS A 364 -9.35 -16.50 1.78
C HIS A 364 -8.80 -15.16 1.28
N LEU A 365 -8.64 -15.01 -0.04
CA LEU A 365 -8.32 -13.71 -0.61
C LEU A 365 -9.56 -12.81 -0.62
N ASP A 366 -9.40 -11.57 -0.17
CA ASP A 366 -10.45 -10.54 -0.22
C ASP A 366 -10.33 -9.69 -1.47
N GLY A 367 -9.18 -9.73 -2.15
CA GLY A 367 -8.93 -9.07 -3.40
C GLY A 367 -9.72 -9.60 -4.59
N PHE A 368 -9.85 -8.77 -5.61
CA PHE A 368 -10.49 -9.05 -6.90
C PHE A 368 -9.51 -8.81 -8.05
N ASN A 369 -9.70 -9.50 -9.16
CA ASN A 369 -8.88 -9.34 -10.36
C ASN A 369 -9.35 -8.12 -11.18
N PHE A 370 -8.58 -7.04 -11.15
CA PHE A 370 -8.83 -5.81 -11.91
C PHE A 370 -8.24 -5.80 -13.31
N LEU A 371 -7.49 -6.83 -13.73
CA LEU A 371 -6.86 -6.87 -15.05
C LEU A 371 -7.84 -6.59 -16.21
N PRO A 372 -9.07 -7.16 -16.24
CA PRO A 372 -10.02 -6.84 -17.29
C PRO A 372 -10.41 -5.37 -17.37
N HIS A 373 -10.51 -4.68 -16.21
CA HIS A 373 -10.78 -3.24 -16.13
C HIS A 373 -9.54 -2.42 -16.54
N PHE A 374 -8.34 -2.85 -16.16
CA PHE A 374 -7.11 -2.15 -16.57
C PHE A 374 -6.92 -2.15 -18.09
N LEU A 375 -7.24 -3.26 -18.74
CA LEU A 375 -7.12 -3.39 -20.20
C LEU A 375 -8.24 -2.66 -20.96
N ASP A 376 -9.38 -2.44 -20.31
CA ASP A 376 -10.56 -1.79 -20.89
C ASP A 376 -11.39 -1.13 -19.78
N THR A 377 -11.19 0.16 -19.56
CA THR A 377 -11.86 0.94 -18.53
C THR A 377 -13.37 1.14 -18.73
N SER A 378 -13.92 0.71 -19.89
CA SER A 378 -15.37 0.65 -20.09
C SER A 378 -16.03 -0.52 -19.36
N LYS A 379 -15.25 -1.53 -18.94
CA LYS A 379 -15.71 -2.62 -18.09
C LYS A 379 -15.78 -2.15 -16.65
N GLU A 380 -16.84 -2.52 -15.95
CA GLU A 380 -16.98 -2.22 -14.52
C GLU A 380 -15.85 -2.86 -13.70
N GLY A 381 -15.41 -2.16 -12.65
CA GLY A 381 -14.53 -2.73 -11.63
C GLY A 381 -15.23 -3.87 -10.88
N PRO A 382 -14.52 -4.94 -10.56
CA PRO A 382 -15.11 -6.11 -9.92
C PRO A 382 -15.46 -5.90 -8.43
N ARG A 383 -14.86 -4.90 -7.77
CA ARG A 383 -15.12 -4.57 -6.37
C ARG A 383 -16.31 -3.61 -6.28
N LYS A 384 -17.28 -3.97 -5.46
CA LYS A 384 -18.47 -3.13 -5.21
C LYS A 384 -18.56 -2.68 -3.75
N GLU A 385 -17.72 -3.22 -2.87
CA GLU A 385 -17.74 -2.96 -1.45
C GLU A 385 -16.32 -2.90 -0.85
N PHE A 386 -16.15 -2.12 0.22
CA PHE A 386 -14.93 -2.05 1.00
C PHE A 386 -15.24 -2.06 2.50
N ILE A 387 -14.56 -2.92 3.26
CA ILE A 387 -14.69 -3.06 4.72
C ILE A 387 -13.59 -2.23 5.38
N TYR A 388 -13.97 -1.36 6.32
CA TYR A 388 -13.03 -0.59 7.13
C TYR A 388 -12.84 -1.29 8.49
N SER A 389 -11.60 -1.36 8.96
CA SER A 389 -11.27 -1.95 10.25
C SER A 389 -10.55 -0.96 11.16
N SER A 390 -10.69 -1.13 12.48
CA SER A 390 -9.83 -0.47 13.44
C SER A 390 -8.46 -1.16 13.50
N ASP A 391 -7.51 -0.51 14.14
CA ASP A 391 -6.20 -1.08 14.47
C ASP A 391 -6.29 -2.28 15.46
N THR A 392 -7.42 -2.40 16.16
CA THR A 392 -7.74 -3.56 17.02
C THR A 392 -8.45 -4.71 16.29
N GLY A 393 -8.62 -4.60 14.97
CA GLY A 393 -9.20 -5.66 14.14
C GLY A 393 -10.74 -5.74 14.15
N GLU A 394 -11.41 -4.67 14.55
CA GLU A 394 -12.88 -4.61 14.52
C GLU A 394 -13.36 -3.98 13.20
N VAL A 395 -14.48 -4.46 12.66
CA VAL A 395 -15.15 -3.80 11.55
C VAL A 395 -15.80 -2.51 12.04
N VAL A 396 -15.38 -1.37 11.51
CA VAL A 396 -15.83 -0.04 11.93
C VAL A 396 -16.75 0.66 10.93
N ALA A 397 -16.64 0.31 9.66
CA ALA A 397 -17.51 0.81 8.60
C ALA A 397 -17.54 -0.14 7.40
N ILE A 398 -18.49 0.10 6.49
CA ILE A 398 -18.53 -0.50 5.15
C ILE A 398 -18.86 0.58 4.13
N ARG A 399 -18.16 0.60 3.00
CA ARG A 399 -18.61 1.24 1.77
C ARG A 399 -19.30 0.19 0.91
N ASP A 400 -20.47 0.52 0.38
CA ASP A 400 -21.25 -0.30 -0.52
C ASP A 400 -21.71 0.56 -1.71
N GLY A 401 -21.05 0.43 -2.84
CA GLY A 401 -21.20 1.33 -3.98
C GLY A 401 -20.90 2.78 -3.59
N ASP A 402 -21.88 3.66 -3.72
CA ASP A 402 -21.73 5.08 -3.39
C ASP A 402 -21.99 5.39 -1.91
N TYR A 403 -22.49 4.43 -1.14
CA TYR A 403 -22.88 4.64 0.25
C TYR A 403 -21.87 4.09 1.23
N LYS A 404 -21.67 4.82 2.33
CA LYS A 404 -20.83 4.38 3.45
C LYS A 404 -21.65 4.33 4.74
N MET A 405 -21.56 3.22 5.47
CA MET A 405 -22.16 3.01 6.77
C MET A 405 -21.06 2.95 7.82
N VAL A 406 -21.13 3.80 8.84
CA VAL A 406 -20.14 3.88 9.93
C VAL A 406 -20.77 3.34 11.21
N PHE A 407 -20.19 2.30 11.80
CA PHE A 407 -20.66 1.64 13.02
C PHE A 407 -19.93 2.12 14.27
N ARG A 408 -18.65 2.49 14.09
CA ARG A 408 -17.78 3.06 15.13
C ARG A 408 -17.06 4.25 14.53
N ALA A 409 -16.86 5.29 15.29
CA ALA A 409 -16.23 6.52 14.84
C ALA A 409 -14.98 6.85 15.65
N GLN A 410 -13.87 7.12 14.97
CA GLN A 410 -12.75 7.81 15.57
C GLN A 410 -13.06 9.32 15.55
N ALA A 411 -13.16 9.91 16.74
CA ALA A 411 -13.54 11.32 16.91
C ALA A 411 -12.34 12.25 17.16
N CYS A 412 -11.18 11.67 17.41
CA CYS A 412 -9.96 12.40 17.76
C CYS A 412 -9.09 12.66 16.51
N HIS A 413 -8.08 13.53 16.66
CA HIS A 413 -7.17 13.95 15.62
C HIS A 413 -5.72 13.87 16.09
N GLY A 414 -4.78 13.83 15.14
CA GLY A 414 -3.35 13.79 15.41
C GLY A 414 -2.96 12.58 16.26
N LEU A 415 -2.11 12.75 17.26
CA LEU A 415 -1.69 11.67 18.15
C LEU A 415 -2.86 10.99 18.87
N GLU A 416 -3.91 11.76 19.18
CA GLU A 416 -5.08 11.24 19.89
C GLU A 416 -5.85 10.17 19.09
N THR A 417 -5.66 10.04 17.78
CA THR A 417 -6.23 8.92 17.00
C THR A 417 -5.73 7.56 17.47
N TRP A 418 -4.56 7.51 18.13
CA TRP A 418 -3.93 6.30 18.68
C TRP A 418 -4.25 6.06 20.16
N ILE A 419 -4.79 7.08 20.86
CA ILE A 419 -5.02 7.07 22.31
C ILE A 419 -6.51 7.02 22.63
N CYS A 420 -7.33 7.79 21.92
CA CYS A 420 -8.77 7.89 22.18
C CYS A 420 -9.50 6.58 21.88
N PRO A 421 -10.49 6.22 22.73
CA PRO A 421 -11.35 5.07 22.45
C PRO A 421 -12.24 5.31 21.22
N TRP A 422 -12.52 4.26 20.48
CA TRP A 422 -13.49 4.26 19.42
C TRP A 422 -14.91 4.47 19.94
N LYS A 423 -15.63 5.47 19.46
CA LYS A 423 -17.02 5.72 19.82
C LYS A 423 -17.94 4.71 19.12
N VAL A 424 -18.53 3.79 19.89
CA VAL A 424 -19.55 2.86 19.38
C VAL A 424 -20.86 3.62 19.13
N LEU A 425 -21.41 3.53 17.93
CA LEU A 425 -22.66 4.19 17.57
C LEU A 425 -23.86 3.27 17.85
N ARG A 426 -24.98 3.83 18.32
CA ARG A 426 -26.24 3.10 18.56
C ARG A 426 -27.00 2.83 17.25
N ALA A 427 -26.80 3.65 16.25
CA ALA A 427 -27.23 3.45 14.87
C ALA A 427 -26.09 3.91 13.97
N PRO A 428 -25.88 3.29 12.79
CA PRO A 428 -24.79 3.68 11.90
C PRO A 428 -25.00 5.09 11.38
N LYS A 429 -23.91 5.87 11.21
CA LYS A 429 -23.95 7.05 10.35
C LYS A 429 -23.95 6.61 8.90
N MET A 430 -24.58 7.38 8.03
CA MET A 430 -24.64 7.12 6.59
C MET A 430 -24.14 8.32 5.80
N TYR A 431 -23.42 8.03 4.71
CA TYR A 431 -22.95 9.03 3.76
C TYR A 431 -23.16 8.52 2.35
N ASN A 432 -23.49 9.41 1.42
CA ASN A 432 -23.36 9.17 0.00
C ASN A 432 -22.06 9.84 -0.46
N LEU A 433 -21.04 9.04 -0.76
CA LEU A 433 -19.69 9.56 -1.06
C LEU A 433 -19.57 10.22 -2.44
N ARG A 434 -20.66 10.23 -3.26
CA ARG A 434 -20.73 11.04 -4.48
C ARG A 434 -21.31 12.43 -4.20
N MET A 435 -22.26 12.52 -3.27
CA MET A 435 -22.90 13.79 -2.87
C MET A 435 -22.11 14.50 -1.77
N ASP A 436 -21.46 13.72 -0.90
CA ASP A 436 -20.66 14.19 0.24
C ASP A 436 -19.34 13.39 0.32
N PRO A 437 -18.41 13.64 -0.61
CA PRO A 437 -17.14 12.89 -0.66
C PRO A 437 -16.23 13.12 0.55
N TYR A 438 -16.50 14.19 1.32
CA TYR A 438 -15.70 14.58 2.49
C TYR A 438 -16.37 14.21 3.82
N GLU A 439 -17.53 13.54 3.81
CA GLU A 439 -18.25 13.08 5.00
C GLU A 439 -18.58 14.20 6.02
N ARG A 440 -19.04 15.36 5.53
CA ARG A 440 -19.28 16.57 6.34
C ARG A 440 -20.74 16.84 6.63
N MET A 441 -21.68 16.36 5.80
CA MET A 441 -23.06 16.79 5.82
C MET A 441 -23.83 16.36 7.07
N ASP A 442 -23.31 15.38 7.83
CA ASP A 442 -23.90 14.98 9.12
C ASP A 442 -23.86 16.08 10.21
N HIS A 443 -23.06 17.14 10.01
CA HIS A 443 -22.95 18.27 10.93
C HIS A 443 -22.92 19.65 10.24
N GLU A 444 -22.79 19.70 8.90
CA GLU A 444 -22.78 20.97 8.16
C GLU A 444 -24.11 21.25 7.46
N ALA A 445 -24.95 20.22 7.20
CA ALA A 445 -26.22 20.38 6.47
C ALA A 445 -27.45 20.29 7.38
N SER A 446 -28.39 21.23 7.21
CA SER A 446 -29.63 21.26 7.98
C SER A 446 -30.56 20.08 7.68
N ASN A 447 -30.59 19.59 6.44
CA ASN A 447 -31.51 18.54 6.00
C ASN A 447 -30.92 17.12 6.06
N TYR A 448 -29.71 16.92 6.63
CA TYR A 448 -29.11 15.60 6.75
C TYR A 448 -30.02 14.62 7.52
N GLY A 449 -30.69 15.07 8.58
CA GLY A 449 -31.58 14.22 9.36
C GLY A 449 -32.76 13.66 8.55
N GLN A 450 -33.35 14.49 7.69
CA GLN A 450 -34.41 14.05 6.78
C GLN A 450 -33.87 13.03 5.77
N TRP A 451 -32.78 13.37 5.09
CA TRP A 451 -32.11 12.47 4.13
C TRP A 451 -31.77 11.12 4.76
N TYR A 452 -31.24 11.13 5.99
CA TYR A 452 -30.91 9.93 6.74
C TYR A 452 -32.13 9.03 6.97
N MET A 453 -33.26 9.63 7.43
CA MET A 453 -34.50 8.89 7.68
C MET A 453 -35.06 8.27 6.40
N GLU A 454 -35.00 9.00 5.29
CA GLU A 454 -35.46 8.53 3.98
C GLU A 454 -34.59 7.39 3.41
N HIS A 455 -33.36 7.22 3.88
CA HIS A 455 -32.38 6.23 3.39
C HIS A 455 -32.11 5.06 4.37
N MET A 456 -32.84 4.96 5.48
CA MET A 456 -32.64 3.90 6.49
C MET A 456 -32.73 2.47 5.93
N PHE A 457 -33.41 2.25 4.81
CA PHE A 457 -33.50 0.96 4.14
C PHE A 457 -32.13 0.42 3.67
N LEU A 458 -31.10 1.27 3.52
CA LEU A 458 -29.75 0.87 3.17
C LEU A 458 -28.98 0.14 4.30
N MET A 459 -29.46 0.26 5.54
CA MET A 459 -28.77 -0.37 6.69
C MET A 459 -28.75 -1.90 6.60
N ALA A 460 -29.89 -2.51 6.28
CA ALA A 460 -30.02 -3.97 6.29
C ALA A 460 -29.12 -4.65 5.24
N PRO A 461 -29.05 -4.22 3.98
CA PRO A 461 -28.12 -4.77 2.99
C PRO A 461 -26.66 -4.64 3.41
N SER A 462 -26.26 -3.47 3.92
CA SER A 462 -24.87 -3.22 4.36
C SER A 462 -24.50 -4.11 5.55
N MET A 463 -25.37 -4.24 6.56
CA MET A 463 -25.15 -5.13 7.70
C MET A 463 -25.06 -6.61 7.27
N TYR A 464 -25.86 -7.01 6.28
CA TYR A 464 -25.82 -8.37 5.73
C TYR A 464 -24.45 -8.66 5.07
N LYS A 465 -23.88 -7.70 4.31
CA LYS A 465 -22.54 -7.84 3.72
C LYS A 465 -21.46 -7.98 4.79
N VAL A 466 -21.51 -7.16 5.87
CA VAL A 466 -20.62 -7.31 7.01
C VAL A 466 -20.76 -8.68 7.68
N ALA A 467 -21.99 -9.15 7.85
CA ALA A 467 -22.24 -10.49 8.43
C ALA A 467 -21.66 -11.60 7.54
N LYS A 468 -21.81 -11.51 6.21
CA LYS A 468 -21.17 -12.44 5.26
C LYS A 468 -19.65 -12.42 5.36
N PHE A 469 -19.04 -11.24 5.42
CA PHE A 469 -17.60 -11.13 5.63
C PHE A 469 -17.16 -11.83 6.91
N LYS A 470 -17.82 -11.53 8.04
CA LYS A 470 -17.54 -12.17 9.33
C LYS A 470 -17.76 -13.69 9.32
N GLN A 471 -18.75 -14.18 8.58
CA GLN A 471 -19.03 -15.62 8.47
C GLN A 471 -17.84 -16.38 7.84
N THR A 472 -17.09 -15.76 6.93
CA THR A 472 -15.91 -16.40 6.31
C THR A 472 -14.81 -16.77 7.32
N PHE A 473 -14.77 -16.12 8.47
CA PHE A 473 -13.81 -16.42 9.54
C PHE A 473 -14.04 -17.76 10.26
N LYS A 474 -15.21 -18.38 10.07
CA LYS A 474 -15.46 -19.74 10.57
C LYS A 474 -14.55 -20.76 9.86
N ASP A 475 -14.38 -20.61 8.53
CA ASP A 475 -13.55 -21.51 7.71
C ASP A 475 -12.10 -21.04 7.59
N PHE A 476 -11.88 -19.73 7.72
CA PHE A 476 -10.58 -19.05 7.59
C PHE A 476 -10.36 -18.14 8.80
N PRO A 477 -10.05 -18.71 9.98
CA PRO A 477 -9.89 -17.93 11.21
C PRO A 477 -8.72 -16.96 11.12
N GLN A 478 -8.81 -15.87 11.87
CA GLN A 478 -7.74 -14.89 12.01
C GLN A 478 -6.43 -15.58 12.39
N ARG A 479 -5.34 -15.18 11.77
CA ARG A 479 -4.03 -15.82 11.88
C ARG A 479 -3.40 -15.62 13.27
N GLN A 480 -3.48 -14.40 13.77
CA GLN A 480 -3.02 -13.98 15.08
C GLN A 480 -3.88 -12.83 15.59
N LYS A 481 -3.87 -12.58 16.89
CA LYS A 481 -4.50 -11.38 17.46
C LYS A 481 -3.68 -10.14 17.04
N PRO A 482 -4.33 -8.99 16.81
CA PRO A 482 -3.62 -7.73 16.67
C PRO A 482 -2.71 -7.44 17.84
N GLY A 483 -1.58 -6.79 17.61
CA GLY A 483 -0.74 -6.25 18.68
C GLY A 483 -1.50 -5.27 19.57
N SER A 484 -1.06 -5.07 20.81
CA SER A 484 -1.65 -4.13 21.75
C SER A 484 -0.58 -3.24 22.35
N PHE A 485 -0.89 -1.95 22.50
CA PHE A 485 -0.03 -0.99 23.21
C PHE A 485 -0.40 -0.90 24.71
N VAL A 486 -1.44 -1.62 25.12
CA VAL A 486 -1.88 -1.72 26.51
C VAL A 486 -1.92 -3.19 26.93
N PRO A 487 -1.76 -3.49 28.23
CA PRO A 487 -1.76 -4.86 28.75
C PRO A 487 -3.01 -5.66 28.42
#